data_bf2ac5c28d030495d6a5ebd99e6c3bdb
#
_entry.id   bf2ac5c28d030495d6a5ebd99e6c3bdb
#
_cell.length_a   1.000
_cell.length_b   1.000
_cell.length_c   1.000
_cell.angle_alpha   90.00
_cell.angle_beta   90.00
_cell.angle_gamma   90.00
#
_symmetry.space_group_name_H-M   'P 1'
#
loop_
_entity.id
_entity.type
_entity.pdbx_description
1 polymer ?
#
loop_
_entity_poly.entity_id
_entity_poly.type
_entity_poly.pdbx_seq_one_letter_code
_entity_poly.pdbx_strand_id
1 'polypeptide(L)'
;PRIIELIEPCEEYPNGALIYKMIKGHTFRKEHIEIVNLDNIAKKLAEFMDELYEIRVDFDKDEYIKNELEITEQSVIELKEYLSESNYEKILSWFNEYKNYLLTFNDYHFIHGDLWYENYILNDNNELVGIVDFEGSGMGDPAYDIAALYYLGTGFINKVLSYYKYTDEDLIKRVSMLIKAREIADFDDMVKNYPEEVEEQVDKIKKVL
;
A
#
# COMPACT_ATOMS: atom_id res chain seq x y z
N PRO A 1 4.27 -1.93 16.94
CA PRO A 1 4.12 -1.43 18.32
C PRO A 1 3.71 -2.56 19.29
N ARG A 2 4.15 -2.48 20.56
CA ARG A 2 3.74 -3.48 21.56
C ARG A 2 2.39 -3.09 22.15
N ILE A 3 1.39 -3.94 21.94
CA ILE A 3 0.05 -3.76 22.51
C ILE A 3 0.13 -3.82 24.05
N ILE A 4 -0.52 -2.87 24.70
CA ILE A 4 -0.67 -2.77 26.15
C ILE A 4 -2.08 -3.25 26.54
N GLU A 5 -3.10 -2.80 25.82
CA GLU A 5 -4.50 -3.07 26.15
C GLU A 5 -5.37 -2.97 24.88
N LEU A 6 -6.38 -3.82 24.82
CA LEU A 6 -7.49 -3.73 23.87
C LEU A 6 -8.74 -3.37 24.67
N ILE A 7 -9.39 -2.29 24.29
CA ILE A 7 -10.66 -1.84 24.86
C ILE A 7 -11.78 -2.30 23.91
N GLU A 8 -12.62 -3.19 24.38
CA GLU A 8 -13.80 -3.62 23.62
C GLU A 8 -14.79 -2.46 23.40
N PRO A 9 -15.63 -2.52 22.35
CA PRO A 9 -16.63 -1.50 22.08
C PRO A 9 -17.49 -1.19 23.30
N CYS A 10 -17.60 0.10 23.65
CA CYS A 10 -18.40 0.59 24.79
C CYS A 10 -18.97 1.99 24.46
N GLU A 11 -19.72 2.58 25.37
CA GLU A 11 -20.35 3.90 25.15
C GLU A 11 -19.30 5.01 24.88
N GLU A 12 -18.15 4.97 25.59
CA GLU A 12 -17.05 5.95 25.40
C GLU A 12 -16.20 5.68 24.14
N TYR A 13 -16.11 4.42 23.73
CA TYR A 13 -15.35 3.95 22.56
C TYR A 13 -16.23 3.02 21.71
N PRO A 14 -17.14 3.55 20.87
CA PRO A 14 -18.11 2.73 20.14
C PRO A 14 -17.49 1.68 19.20
N ASN A 15 -16.29 1.95 18.70
CA ASN A 15 -15.52 1.05 17.84
C ASN A 15 -14.43 0.28 18.60
N GLY A 16 -14.41 0.36 19.94
CA GLY A 16 -13.29 -0.10 20.72
C GLY A 16 -12.09 0.83 20.63
N ALA A 17 -10.99 0.48 21.32
CA ALA A 17 -9.72 1.19 21.20
C ALA A 17 -8.53 0.26 21.44
N LEU A 18 -7.41 0.55 20.78
CA LEU A 18 -6.15 -0.15 20.97
C LEU A 18 -5.12 0.77 21.62
N ILE A 19 -4.64 0.38 22.80
CA ILE A 19 -3.57 1.08 23.50
C ILE A 19 -2.26 0.32 23.26
N TYR A 20 -1.26 1.02 22.73
CA TYR A 20 0.06 0.44 22.53
C TYR A 20 1.17 1.39 22.97
N LYS A 21 2.36 0.82 23.20
CA LYS A 21 3.53 1.61 23.57
C LYS A 21 3.97 2.46 22.40
N MET A 22 4.00 3.78 22.59
CA MET A 22 4.50 4.71 21.60
C MET A 22 5.94 4.36 21.17
N ILE A 23 6.17 4.25 19.87
CA ILE A 23 7.51 4.11 19.31
C ILE A 23 8.17 5.49 19.35
N LYS A 24 9.33 5.59 20.00
CA LYS A 24 10.08 6.85 20.07
C LYS A 24 10.80 7.07 18.75
N GLY A 25 10.63 8.27 18.19
CA GLY A 25 11.22 8.65 16.93
C GLY A 25 10.40 9.71 16.19
N HIS A 26 10.69 9.86 14.93
CA HIS A 26 9.99 10.76 14.02
C HIS A 26 9.63 10.03 12.73
N THR A 27 8.60 10.48 12.06
CA THR A 27 8.17 9.93 10.77
C THR A 27 9.25 10.15 9.71
N PHE A 28 9.50 9.15 8.89
CA PHE A 28 10.32 9.30 7.68
C PHE A 28 9.68 10.34 6.74
N ARG A 29 10.48 11.20 6.15
CA ARG A 29 10.06 12.19 5.17
C ARG A 29 11.03 12.17 3.98
N LYS A 30 10.63 12.72 2.84
CA LYS A 30 11.46 12.76 1.62
C LYS A 30 12.84 13.42 1.85
N GLU A 31 12.90 14.45 2.69
CA GLU A 31 14.17 15.12 3.05
C GLU A 31 15.14 14.21 3.79
N HIS A 32 14.67 13.12 4.39
CA HIS A 32 15.54 12.15 5.06
C HIS A 32 16.27 11.22 4.09
N ILE A 33 15.84 11.11 2.81
CA ILE A 33 16.39 10.16 1.84
C ILE A 33 17.92 10.29 1.69
N GLU A 34 18.44 11.52 1.74
CA GLU A 34 19.87 11.79 1.58
C GLU A 34 20.71 11.48 2.82
N ILE A 35 20.09 11.38 4.00
CA ILE A 35 20.79 11.22 5.29
C ILE A 35 20.60 9.84 5.91
N VAL A 36 19.64 9.04 5.43
CA VAL A 36 19.39 7.69 5.94
C VAL A 36 20.23 6.63 5.22
N ASN A 37 20.48 5.52 5.89
CA ASN A 37 21.01 4.34 5.24
C ASN A 37 19.88 3.55 4.58
N LEU A 38 19.57 3.85 3.31
CA LEU A 38 18.51 3.19 2.55
C LEU A 38 18.72 1.67 2.43
N ASP A 39 19.96 1.19 2.47
CA ASP A 39 20.23 -0.25 2.43
C ASP A 39 19.80 -0.96 3.71
N ASN A 40 20.07 -0.35 4.86
CA ASN A 40 19.61 -0.86 6.15
C ASN A 40 18.09 -0.83 6.27
N ILE A 41 17.44 0.25 5.78
CA ILE A 41 15.97 0.35 5.76
C ILE A 41 15.39 -0.73 4.85
N ALA A 42 15.94 -0.91 3.65
CA ALA A 42 15.48 -1.93 2.70
C ALA A 42 15.55 -3.34 3.29
N LYS A 43 16.65 -3.66 3.97
CA LYS A 43 16.82 -4.95 4.65
C LYS A 43 15.76 -5.17 5.73
N LYS A 44 15.54 -4.16 6.60
CA LYS A 44 14.53 -4.26 7.67
C LYS A 44 13.11 -4.37 7.14
N LEU A 45 12.80 -3.68 6.03
CA LEU A 45 11.50 -3.80 5.37
C LEU A 45 11.30 -5.21 4.79
N ALA A 46 12.32 -5.76 4.13
CA ALA A 46 12.25 -7.12 3.62
C ALA A 46 12.04 -8.14 4.75
N GLU A 47 12.79 -8.01 5.85
CA GLU A 47 12.63 -8.85 7.04
C GLU A 47 11.21 -8.73 7.63
N PHE A 48 10.67 -7.51 7.71
CA PHE A 48 9.31 -7.26 8.17
C PHE A 48 8.25 -7.89 7.24
N MET A 49 8.40 -7.73 5.92
CA MET A 49 7.50 -8.35 4.94
C MET A 49 7.60 -9.88 4.96
N ASP A 50 8.80 -10.45 5.16
CA ASP A 50 8.99 -11.88 5.35
C ASP A 50 8.22 -12.41 6.57
N GLU A 51 8.17 -11.64 7.68
CA GLU A 51 7.41 -11.99 8.89
C GLU A 51 5.89 -11.91 8.63
N LEU A 52 5.42 -10.89 7.92
CA LEU A 52 4.01 -10.76 7.54
C LEU A 52 3.56 -11.93 6.66
N TYR A 53 4.40 -12.34 5.71
CA TYR A 53 4.11 -13.44 4.78
C TYR A 53 3.74 -14.76 5.48
N GLU A 54 4.26 -14.99 6.69
CA GLU A 54 4.02 -16.20 7.49
C GLU A 54 2.70 -16.14 8.31
N ILE A 55 2.09 -14.97 8.45
CA ILE A 55 0.84 -14.81 9.21
C ILE A 55 -0.30 -15.45 8.44
N ARG A 56 -1.17 -16.16 9.15
CA ARG A 56 -2.38 -16.76 8.59
C ARG A 56 -3.59 -16.29 9.37
N VAL A 57 -4.57 -15.75 8.66
CA VAL A 57 -5.87 -15.34 9.18
C VAL A 57 -6.97 -15.86 8.26
N ASP A 58 -8.18 -15.94 8.78
CA ASP A 58 -9.34 -16.27 7.96
C ASP A 58 -9.55 -15.21 6.87
N PHE A 59 -9.85 -15.65 5.66
CA PHE A 59 -9.95 -14.78 4.49
C PHE A 59 -11.06 -15.24 3.56
N ASP A 60 -12.01 -14.36 3.32
CA ASP A 60 -13.02 -14.54 2.27
C ASP A 60 -12.54 -13.87 0.97
N LYS A 61 -11.97 -14.70 0.10
CA LYS A 61 -11.44 -14.26 -1.18
C LYS A 61 -12.50 -13.63 -2.08
N ASP A 62 -13.70 -14.19 -2.10
CA ASP A 62 -14.74 -13.74 -3.02
C ASP A 62 -15.27 -12.37 -2.59
N GLU A 63 -15.43 -12.15 -1.28
CA GLU A 63 -15.78 -10.85 -0.72
C GLU A 63 -14.68 -9.82 -0.98
N TYR A 64 -13.42 -10.17 -0.77
CA TYR A 64 -12.28 -9.30 -1.06
C TYR A 64 -12.27 -8.86 -2.53
N ILE A 65 -12.32 -9.81 -3.47
CA ILE A 65 -12.31 -9.51 -4.92
C ILE A 65 -13.50 -8.60 -5.30
N LYS A 66 -14.68 -8.89 -4.75
CA LYS A 66 -15.88 -8.09 -5.03
C LYS A 66 -15.68 -6.64 -4.57
N ASN A 67 -15.17 -6.43 -3.36
CA ASN A 67 -14.95 -5.10 -2.80
C ASN A 67 -13.89 -4.33 -3.59
N GLU A 68 -12.76 -4.97 -3.91
CA GLU A 68 -11.69 -4.36 -4.73
C GLU A 68 -12.17 -3.94 -6.11
N LEU A 69 -12.98 -4.79 -6.75
CA LEU A 69 -13.54 -4.46 -8.06
C LEU A 69 -14.54 -3.33 -7.99
N GLU A 70 -15.40 -3.30 -6.98
CA GLU A 70 -16.43 -2.26 -6.81
C GLU A 70 -15.79 -0.89 -6.58
N ILE A 71 -14.82 -0.80 -5.67
CA ILE A 71 -14.09 0.45 -5.37
C ILE A 71 -13.32 0.92 -6.61
N THR A 72 -12.56 0.04 -7.23
CA THR A 72 -11.75 0.41 -8.39
C THR A 72 -12.62 0.82 -9.59
N GLU A 73 -13.75 0.14 -9.84
CA GLU A 73 -14.65 0.46 -10.95
C GLU A 73 -15.28 1.86 -10.78
N GLN A 74 -15.68 2.26 -9.56
CA GLN A 74 -16.19 3.60 -9.29
C GLN A 74 -15.13 4.67 -9.58
N SER A 75 -13.92 4.47 -9.11
CA SER A 75 -12.79 5.37 -9.38
C SER A 75 -12.44 5.46 -10.87
N VAL A 76 -12.46 4.34 -11.60
CA VAL A 76 -12.24 4.32 -13.05
C VAL A 76 -13.33 5.10 -13.80
N ILE A 77 -14.60 4.99 -13.39
CA ILE A 77 -15.71 5.75 -13.97
C ILE A 77 -15.50 7.24 -13.75
N GLU A 78 -15.17 7.65 -12.54
CA GLU A 78 -14.97 9.05 -12.17
C GLU A 78 -13.80 9.70 -12.92
N LEU A 79 -12.70 8.97 -13.12
CA LEU A 79 -11.50 9.43 -13.85
C LEU A 79 -11.77 9.88 -15.29
N LYS A 80 -12.90 9.49 -15.89
CA LYS A 80 -13.28 9.88 -17.25
C LYS A 80 -13.37 11.39 -17.40
N GLU A 81 -13.83 12.10 -16.38
CA GLU A 81 -14.02 13.56 -16.41
C GLU A 81 -12.70 14.34 -16.28
N TYR A 82 -11.61 13.66 -15.83
CA TYR A 82 -10.33 14.28 -15.49
C TYR A 82 -9.19 13.92 -16.45
N LEU A 83 -9.38 12.92 -17.30
CA LEU A 83 -8.34 12.44 -18.21
C LEU A 83 -8.67 12.74 -19.67
N SER A 84 -7.62 12.88 -20.50
CA SER A 84 -7.79 12.84 -21.95
C SER A 84 -8.29 11.47 -22.41
N GLU A 85 -8.98 11.42 -23.55
CA GLU A 85 -9.48 10.16 -24.13
C GLU A 85 -8.37 9.09 -24.21
N SER A 86 -7.19 9.46 -24.69
CA SER A 86 -6.05 8.52 -24.80
C SER A 86 -5.56 8.00 -23.45
N ASN A 87 -5.56 8.82 -22.37
CA ASN A 87 -5.19 8.35 -21.04
C ASN A 87 -6.29 7.51 -20.42
N TYR A 88 -7.53 7.86 -20.66
CA TYR A 88 -8.67 7.09 -20.19
C TYR A 88 -8.73 5.69 -20.85
N GLU A 89 -8.41 5.57 -22.14
CA GLU A 89 -8.27 4.26 -22.81
C GLU A 89 -7.19 3.39 -22.15
N LYS A 90 -6.06 3.97 -21.72
CA LYS A 90 -5.03 3.23 -20.99
C LYS A 90 -5.53 2.74 -19.62
N ILE A 91 -6.32 3.56 -18.91
CA ILE A 91 -6.97 3.16 -17.64
C ILE A 91 -7.91 1.99 -17.88
N LEU A 92 -8.75 2.04 -18.90
CA LEU A 92 -9.68 0.94 -19.23
C LEU A 92 -8.93 -0.36 -19.58
N SER A 93 -7.83 -0.25 -20.34
CA SER A 93 -7.00 -1.41 -20.66
C SER A 93 -6.38 -2.02 -19.39
N TRP A 94 -5.79 -1.17 -18.54
CA TRP A 94 -5.23 -1.59 -17.27
C TRP A 94 -6.30 -2.21 -16.36
N PHE A 95 -7.49 -1.62 -16.26
CA PHE A 95 -8.57 -2.13 -15.40
C PHE A 95 -9.04 -3.52 -15.84
N ASN A 96 -9.09 -3.78 -17.14
CA ASN A 96 -9.40 -5.12 -17.67
C ASN A 96 -8.32 -6.15 -17.27
N GLU A 97 -7.05 -5.77 -17.31
CA GLU A 97 -5.94 -6.62 -16.86
C GLU A 97 -6.00 -6.84 -15.35
N TYR A 98 -6.26 -5.79 -14.57
CA TYR A 98 -6.39 -5.85 -13.11
C TYR A 98 -7.56 -6.72 -12.67
N LYS A 99 -8.72 -6.59 -13.32
CA LYS A 99 -9.87 -7.47 -13.09
C LYS A 99 -9.52 -8.95 -13.32
N ASN A 100 -8.87 -9.26 -14.45
CA ASN A 100 -8.46 -10.62 -14.73
C ASN A 100 -7.44 -11.14 -13.72
N TYR A 101 -6.52 -10.30 -13.29
CA TYR A 101 -5.56 -10.63 -12.24
C TYR A 101 -6.28 -10.97 -10.93
N LEU A 102 -7.16 -10.11 -10.42
CA LEU A 102 -7.90 -10.36 -9.18
C LEU A 102 -8.67 -11.69 -9.21
N LEU A 103 -9.29 -12.02 -10.34
CA LEU A 103 -10.06 -13.26 -10.51
C LEU A 103 -9.16 -14.50 -10.56
N THR A 104 -7.92 -14.39 -10.98
CA THR A 104 -7.01 -15.54 -11.21
C THR A 104 -5.95 -15.70 -10.15
N PHE A 105 -5.60 -14.65 -9.42
CA PHE A 105 -4.60 -14.69 -8.37
C PHE A 105 -5.07 -15.52 -7.17
N ASN A 106 -4.17 -16.32 -6.58
CA ASN A 106 -4.51 -17.24 -5.49
C ASN A 106 -3.48 -17.29 -4.36
N ASP A 107 -2.35 -16.58 -4.49
CA ASP A 107 -1.25 -16.64 -3.53
C ASP A 107 -1.32 -15.48 -2.52
N TYR A 108 -2.43 -15.42 -1.77
CA TYR A 108 -2.70 -14.39 -0.78
C TYR A 108 -1.94 -14.62 0.52
N HIS A 109 -1.31 -13.58 1.02
CA HIS A 109 -0.59 -13.57 2.30
C HIS A 109 -0.99 -12.32 3.10
N PHE A 110 -0.63 -12.29 4.38
CA PHE A 110 -0.87 -11.12 5.19
C PHE A 110 0.07 -9.99 4.77
N ILE A 111 -0.48 -8.82 4.51
CA ILE A 111 0.24 -7.62 4.08
C ILE A 111 -0.05 -6.46 5.02
N HIS A 112 0.80 -5.44 5.01
CA HIS A 112 0.56 -4.20 5.73
C HIS A 112 -0.57 -3.39 5.06
N GLY A 113 -0.66 -3.45 3.74
CA GLY A 113 -1.69 -2.77 2.95
C GLY A 113 -1.40 -1.29 2.68
N ASP A 114 -0.55 -0.64 3.49
CA ASP A 114 -0.12 0.74 3.27
C ASP A 114 1.35 0.94 3.69
N LEU A 115 2.25 0.15 3.10
CA LEU A 115 3.68 0.15 3.43
C LEU A 115 4.46 1.27 2.73
N TRP A 116 3.99 2.51 2.78
CA TRP A 116 4.70 3.65 2.24
C TRP A 116 5.57 4.34 3.30
N TYR A 117 6.51 5.18 2.87
CA TYR A 117 7.59 5.65 3.74
C TYR A 117 7.12 6.55 4.91
N GLU A 118 5.97 7.21 4.83
CA GLU A 118 5.48 8.04 5.93
C GLU A 118 4.99 7.21 7.13
N ASN A 119 4.76 5.92 6.93
CA ASN A 119 4.46 4.97 8.00
C ASN A 119 5.71 4.39 8.68
N TYR A 120 6.91 4.86 8.31
CA TYR A 120 8.15 4.44 8.96
C TYR A 120 8.54 5.42 10.06
N ILE A 121 8.92 4.89 11.23
CA ILE A 121 9.44 5.66 12.35
C ILE A 121 10.96 5.47 12.42
N LEU A 122 11.67 6.59 12.36
CA LEU A 122 13.12 6.65 12.51
C LEU A 122 13.50 7.13 13.91
N ASN A 123 14.59 6.59 14.48
CA ASN A 123 15.18 7.13 15.71
C ASN A 123 16.09 8.36 15.42
N ASP A 124 16.67 8.94 16.46
CA ASP A 124 17.57 10.10 16.36
C ASP A 124 18.85 9.84 15.53
N ASN A 125 19.17 8.57 15.26
CA ASN A 125 20.28 8.15 14.39
C ASN A 125 19.81 7.88 12.94
N ASN A 126 18.57 8.22 12.59
CA ASN A 126 17.95 7.95 11.28
C ASN A 126 17.88 6.44 10.92
N GLU A 127 17.71 5.60 11.93
CA GLU A 127 17.50 4.16 11.73
C GLU A 127 16.02 3.83 11.86
N LEU A 128 15.50 2.94 10.99
CA LEU A 128 14.14 2.42 11.09
C LEU A 128 13.95 1.64 12.40
N VAL A 129 13.03 2.09 13.24
CA VAL A 129 12.73 1.48 14.56
C VAL A 129 11.28 1.04 14.70
N GLY A 130 10.43 1.36 13.73
CA GLY A 130 9.05 0.92 13.73
C GLY A 130 8.33 1.21 12.42
N ILE A 131 7.25 0.46 12.22
CA ILE A 131 6.27 0.66 11.17
C ILE A 131 4.93 0.82 11.88
N VAL A 132 4.11 1.74 11.43
CA VAL A 132 2.82 2.10 12.03
C VAL A 132 1.74 2.13 10.94
N ASP A 133 0.49 2.31 11.37
CA ASP A 133 -0.66 2.41 10.49
C ASP A 133 -1.01 1.08 9.80
N PHE A 134 -1.48 0.15 10.61
CA PHE A 134 -1.93 -1.17 10.18
C PHE A 134 -3.42 -1.21 9.82
N GLU A 135 -4.07 -0.05 9.61
CA GLU A 135 -5.50 -0.01 9.30
C GLU A 135 -5.83 -0.76 8.00
N GLY A 136 -4.97 -0.65 6.99
CA GLY A 136 -5.10 -1.35 5.71
C GLY A 136 -4.61 -2.81 5.74
N SER A 137 -4.15 -3.33 6.89
CA SER A 137 -3.55 -4.66 6.95
C SER A 137 -4.56 -5.78 6.79
N GLY A 138 -4.20 -6.81 6.06
CA GLY A 138 -5.06 -7.96 5.80
C GLY A 138 -4.44 -8.96 4.84
N MET A 139 -5.25 -9.89 4.36
CA MET A 139 -4.82 -10.82 3.32
C MET A 139 -4.83 -10.14 1.95
N GLY A 140 -3.71 -10.16 1.26
CA GLY A 140 -3.53 -9.53 -0.05
C GLY A 140 -2.37 -10.15 -0.83
N ASP A 141 -2.08 -9.62 -2.01
CA ASP A 141 -0.85 -9.94 -2.72
C ASP A 141 0.33 -9.17 -2.09
N PRO A 142 1.41 -9.84 -1.64
CA PRO A 142 2.62 -9.16 -1.13
C PRO A 142 3.21 -8.11 -2.08
N ALA A 143 2.96 -8.23 -3.39
CA ALA A 143 3.35 -7.23 -4.37
C ALA A 143 2.71 -5.84 -4.10
N TYR A 144 1.60 -5.76 -3.35
CA TYR A 144 0.95 -4.50 -3.00
C TYR A 144 1.80 -3.67 -2.03
N ASP A 145 2.39 -4.32 -1.01
CA ASP A 145 3.33 -3.65 -0.11
C ASP A 145 4.60 -3.19 -0.85
N ILE A 146 5.11 -4.03 -1.79
CA ILE A 146 6.26 -3.64 -2.62
C ILE A 146 5.89 -2.48 -3.56
N ALA A 147 4.67 -2.43 -4.07
CA ALA A 147 4.19 -1.32 -4.89
C ALA A 147 4.20 0.01 -4.12
N ALA A 148 3.91 0.00 -2.82
CA ALA A 148 3.98 1.19 -1.96
C ALA A 148 5.39 1.81 -1.88
N LEU A 149 6.44 1.03 -2.13
CA LEU A 149 7.83 1.49 -2.11
C LEU A 149 8.21 2.33 -3.34
N TYR A 150 7.36 2.38 -4.34
CA TYR A 150 7.59 3.11 -5.59
C TYR A 150 7.88 4.60 -5.36
N TYR A 151 7.34 5.20 -4.31
CA TYR A 151 7.60 6.60 -3.93
C TYR A 151 9.06 6.89 -3.56
N LEU A 152 9.83 5.85 -3.20
CA LEU A 152 11.27 5.92 -2.97
C LEU A 152 12.10 5.53 -4.21
N GLY A 153 11.41 5.25 -5.32
CA GLY A 153 11.99 4.93 -6.62
C GLY A 153 12.32 3.45 -6.83
N THR A 154 12.43 3.07 -8.11
CA THR A 154 12.70 1.67 -8.52
C THR A 154 14.01 1.11 -7.98
N GLY A 155 15.02 1.95 -7.77
CA GLY A 155 16.29 1.56 -7.15
C GLY A 155 16.09 1.07 -5.71
N PHE A 156 15.16 1.66 -4.96
CA PHE A 156 14.83 1.22 -3.61
C PHE A 156 14.03 -0.10 -3.62
N ILE A 157 13.07 -0.23 -4.54
CA ILE A 157 12.34 -1.50 -4.74
C ILE A 157 13.34 -2.64 -5.00
N ASN A 158 14.26 -2.46 -5.95
CA ASN A 158 15.27 -3.48 -6.27
C ASN A 158 16.14 -3.84 -5.06
N LYS A 159 16.44 -2.87 -4.22
CA LYS A 159 17.21 -3.06 -2.99
C LYS A 159 16.42 -3.90 -1.97
N VAL A 160 15.14 -3.62 -1.75
CA VAL A 160 14.26 -4.44 -0.90
C VAL A 160 14.15 -5.86 -1.43
N LEU A 161 13.90 -6.02 -2.74
CA LEU A 161 13.80 -7.33 -3.39
C LEU A 161 15.08 -8.16 -3.30
N SER A 162 16.26 -7.53 -3.18
CA SER A 162 17.52 -8.26 -2.98
C SER A 162 17.63 -8.94 -1.60
N TYR A 163 16.80 -8.54 -0.64
CA TYR A 163 16.72 -9.11 0.71
C TYR A 163 15.46 -9.94 0.95
N TYR A 164 14.39 -9.69 0.17
CA TYR A 164 13.10 -10.35 0.32
C TYR A 164 13.14 -11.80 -0.15
N LYS A 165 12.61 -12.74 0.66
CA LYS A 165 12.74 -14.18 0.42
C LYS A 165 11.70 -14.73 -0.55
N TYR A 166 10.51 -14.14 -0.59
CA TYR A 166 9.36 -14.68 -1.31
C TYR A 166 9.18 -13.95 -2.64
N THR A 167 10.01 -14.31 -3.62
CA THR A 167 9.95 -13.76 -4.99
C THR A 167 9.48 -14.85 -5.97
N ASP A 168 8.73 -14.44 -6.99
CA ASP A 168 8.31 -15.28 -8.09
C ASP A 168 8.54 -14.57 -9.45
N GLU A 169 8.36 -15.30 -10.55
CA GLU A 169 8.64 -14.81 -11.90
C GLU A 169 7.77 -13.60 -12.31
N ASP A 170 6.54 -13.52 -11.81
CA ASP A 170 5.57 -12.47 -12.15
C ASP A 170 5.54 -11.30 -11.15
N LEU A 171 6.31 -11.37 -10.06
CA LEU A 171 6.27 -10.38 -8.97
C LEU A 171 6.43 -8.94 -9.48
N ILE A 172 7.42 -8.67 -10.31
CA ILE A 172 7.68 -7.31 -10.85
C ILE A 172 6.53 -6.83 -11.73
N LYS A 173 5.92 -7.72 -12.50
CA LYS A 173 4.75 -7.39 -13.33
C LYS A 173 3.55 -7.02 -12.44
N ARG A 174 3.30 -7.80 -11.36
CA ARG A 174 2.25 -7.49 -10.39
C ARG A 174 2.52 -6.17 -9.67
N VAL A 175 3.74 -5.93 -9.20
CA VAL A 175 4.15 -4.64 -8.61
C VAL A 175 3.82 -3.48 -9.54
N SER A 176 4.18 -3.56 -10.83
CA SER A 176 3.89 -2.50 -11.80
C SER A 176 2.39 -2.25 -12.01
N MET A 177 1.58 -3.30 -11.99
CA MET A 177 0.13 -3.21 -12.07
C MET A 177 -0.47 -2.61 -10.78
N LEU A 178 0.03 -3.02 -9.63
CA LEU A 178 -0.47 -2.61 -8.32
C LEU A 178 -0.03 -1.19 -7.93
N ILE A 179 1.06 -0.65 -8.48
CA ILE A 179 1.37 0.79 -8.40
C ILE A 179 0.21 1.60 -8.98
N LYS A 180 -0.35 1.20 -10.13
CA LYS A 180 -1.50 1.89 -10.72
C LYS A 180 -2.76 1.72 -9.86
N ALA A 181 -2.99 0.53 -9.32
CA ALA A 181 -4.11 0.29 -8.43
C ALA A 181 -4.09 1.23 -7.23
N ARG A 182 -2.92 1.41 -6.59
CA ARG A 182 -2.75 2.34 -5.47
C ARG A 182 -3.04 3.80 -5.80
N GLU A 183 -2.67 4.25 -7.01
CA GLU A 183 -2.94 5.63 -7.42
C GLU A 183 -4.39 5.85 -7.86
N ILE A 184 -5.09 4.80 -8.28
CA ILE A 184 -6.46 4.87 -8.80
C ILE A 184 -7.50 4.59 -7.71
N ALA A 185 -7.17 3.72 -6.74
CA ALA A 185 -8.08 3.37 -5.66
C ALA A 185 -8.59 4.62 -4.93
N ASP A 186 -9.84 4.58 -4.52
CA ASP A 186 -10.52 5.65 -3.76
C ASP A 186 -10.55 7.04 -4.43
N PHE A 187 -10.24 7.13 -5.75
CA PHE A 187 -10.29 8.41 -6.46
C PHE A 187 -11.69 9.05 -6.43
N ASP A 188 -12.73 8.24 -6.51
CA ASP A 188 -14.12 8.72 -6.43
C ASP A 188 -14.47 9.25 -5.03
N ASP A 189 -13.91 8.69 -3.97
CA ASP A 189 -14.03 9.20 -2.60
C ASP A 189 -13.23 10.51 -2.43
N MET A 190 -12.03 10.57 -3.00
CA MET A 190 -11.22 11.79 -3.00
C MET A 190 -11.95 12.96 -3.68
N VAL A 191 -12.59 12.74 -4.82
CA VAL A 191 -13.37 13.76 -5.53
C VAL A 191 -14.50 14.33 -4.65
N LYS A 192 -15.12 13.49 -3.83
CA LYS A 192 -16.22 13.88 -2.94
C LYS A 192 -15.75 14.61 -1.69
N ASN A 193 -14.68 14.13 -1.07
CA ASN A 193 -14.29 14.49 0.30
C ASN A 193 -13.03 15.37 0.36
N TYR A 194 -12.17 15.37 -0.68
CA TYR A 194 -10.89 16.09 -0.74
C TYR A 194 -10.67 16.75 -2.12
N PRO A 195 -11.62 17.58 -2.60
CA PRO A 195 -11.57 18.11 -3.96
C PRO A 195 -10.34 18.96 -4.25
N GLU A 196 -9.67 19.51 -3.23
CA GLU A 196 -8.42 20.25 -3.34
C GLU A 196 -7.20 19.38 -3.70
N GLU A 197 -7.28 18.06 -3.49
CA GLU A 197 -6.19 17.12 -3.77
C GLU A 197 -6.33 16.44 -5.15
N VAL A 198 -7.49 16.58 -5.80
CA VAL A 198 -7.81 15.88 -7.06
C VAL A 198 -6.81 16.17 -8.16
N GLU A 199 -6.39 17.44 -8.35
CA GLU A 199 -5.44 17.80 -9.42
C GLU A 199 -4.09 17.11 -9.23
N GLU A 200 -3.60 17.10 -7.99
CA GLU A 200 -2.34 16.41 -7.65
C GLU A 200 -2.45 14.89 -7.90
N GLN A 201 -3.58 14.29 -7.51
CA GLN A 201 -3.80 12.84 -7.70
C GLN A 201 -3.92 12.48 -9.18
N VAL A 202 -4.62 13.27 -9.97
CA VAL A 202 -4.68 13.10 -11.43
C VAL A 202 -3.28 13.14 -12.06
N ASP A 203 -2.40 14.02 -11.57
CA ASP A 203 -1.02 14.08 -12.06
C ASP A 203 -0.17 12.88 -11.62
N LYS A 204 -0.41 12.31 -10.41
CA LYS A 204 0.19 11.04 -9.98
C LYS A 204 -0.25 9.89 -10.89
N ILE A 205 -1.56 9.78 -11.15
CA ILE A 205 -2.13 8.77 -12.06
C ILE A 205 -1.50 8.86 -13.44
N LYS A 206 -1.40 10.07 -14.04
CA LYS A 206 -0.77 10.26 -15.36
C LYS A 206 0.70 9.80 -15.41
N LYS A 207 1.44 9.90 -14.30
CA LYS A 207 2.85 9.48 -14.24
C LYS A 207 3.02 7.96 -14.26
N VAL A 208 2.02 7.20 -13.84
CA VAL A 208 2.08 5.74 -13.78
C VAL A 208 1.40 5.05 -14.98
N LEU A 209 0.77 5.82 -15.89
CA LEU A 209 0.18 5.35 -17.16
C LEU A 209 1.22 5.15 -18.25
#